data_5bd7cc264c000b07d46ea8ce32075a87
#
_entry.id   5bd7cc264c000b07d46ea8ce32075a87
#
_cell.length_a   1.000
_cell.length_b   1.000
_cell.length_c   1.000
_cell.angle_alpha   90.00
_cell.angle_beta   90.00
_cell.angle_gamma   90.00
#
_symmetry.space_group_name_H-M   'P 1'
#
loop_
_entity.id
_entity.type
_entity.pdbx_description
1 polymer ?
#
loop_
_entity_poly.entity_id
_entity_poly.type
_entity_poly.pdbx_seq_one_letter_code
_entity_poly.pdbx_strand_id
1 'polypeptide(L)'
;MNAPATAIWEALTTPAMIKKYFFGADVESDWKVGSPIRWSGEFKGKRYQDKGEILISNRATELSMSHWSPLSGKPDAPGNYHVVTYHLQPEGKRTKVILTQSNLLGGVTPADMEKRAEYEKNWAMVLENLDKVVGSKS
;
A
#
# COMPACT_ATOMS: atom_id res chain seq x y z
N MET A 1 6.83 11.11 9.24
CA MET A 1 5.68 11.97 8.89
C MET A 1 5.27 12.83 10.07
N ASN A 2 4.86 14.03 9.81
CA ASN A 2 4.50 15.00 10.88
C ASN A 2 3.04 14.81 11.32
N ALA A 3 2.72 13.62 11.81
CA ALA A 3 1.39 13.25 12.28
C ALA A 3 1.50 12.07 13.26
N PRO A 4 0.53 11.92 14.17
CA PRO A 4 0.50 10.76 15.05
C PRO A 4 0.15 9.48 14.27
N ALA A 5 0.57 8.32 14.80
CA ALA A 5 0.34 7.03 14.15
C ALA A 5 -1.15 6.74 13.89
N THR A 6 -2.04 7.20 14.78
CA THR A 6 -3.48 7.02 14.60
C THR A 6 -4.02 7.77 13.38
N ALA A 7 -3.53 8.98 13.11
CA ALA A 7 -3.94 9.74 11.94
C ALA A 7 -3.43 9.09 10.65
N ILE A 8 -2.21 8.55 10.66
CA ILE A 8 -1.65 7.84 9.51
C ILE A 8 -2.44 6.54 9.29
N TRP A 9 -2.77 5.82 10.34
CA TRP A 9 -3.59 4.61 10.24
C TRP A 9 -4.96 4.90 9.60
N GLU A 10 -5.62 5.98 10.00
CA GLU A 10 -6.87 6.38 9.36
C GLU A 10 -6.69 6.67 7.88
N ALA A 11 -5.61 7.35 7.50
CA ALA A 11 -5.32 7.60 6.09
C ALA A 11 -5.07 6.31 5.31
N LEU A 12 -4.47 5.29 5.94
CA LEU A 12 -4.20 4.00 5.31
C LEU A 12 -5.45 3.12 5.17
N THR A 13 -6.48 3.36 5.99
CA THR A 13 -7.66 2.48 6.06
C THR A 13 -8.98 3.19 5.74
N THR A 14 -8.93 4.42 5.23
CA THR A 14 -10.12 5.18 4.82
C THR A 14 -10.10 5.38 3.31
N PRO A 15 -11.02 4.74 2.55
CA PRO A 15 -11.02 4.82 1.08
C PRO A 15 -10.98 6.24 0.51
N ALA A 16 -11.73 7.17 1.09
CA ALA A 16 -11.74 8.55 0.63
C ALA A 16 -10.37 9.24 0.78
N MET A 17 -9.59 8.85 1.79
CA MET A 17 -8.24 9.38 1.99
C MET A 17 -7.22 8.68 1.08
N ILE A 18 -7.36 7.37 0.90
CA ILE A 18 -6.49 6.59 0.02
C ILE A 18 -6.53 7.13 -1.41
N LYS A 19 -7.71 7.48 -1.89
CA LYS A 19 -7.89 8.07 -3.22
C LYS A 19 -7.05 9.33 -3.42
N LYS A 20 -6.83 10.10 -2.36
CA LYS A 20 -6.04 11.35 -2.42
C LYS A 20 -4.55 11.12 -2.59
N TYR A 21 -4.00 10.03 -2.06
CA TYR A 21 -2.55 9.81 -2.10
C TYR A 21 -2.13 8.60 -2.94
N PHE A 22 -3.04 7.74 -3.34
CA PHE A 22 -2.74 6.52 -4.10
C PHE A 22 -3.29 6.60 -5.51
N PHE A 23 -2.79 7.57 -6.29
CA PHE A 23 -3.06 7.73 -7.72
C PHE A 23 -4.56 7.76 -8.09
N GLY A 24 -5.42 8.23 -7.20
CA GLY A 24 -6.86 8.32 -7.45
C GLY A 24 -7.59 6.98 -7.40
N ALA A 25 -6.96 5.93 -6.87
CA ALA A 25 -7.57 4.60 -6.81
C ALA A 25 -8.75 4.54 -5.84
N ASP A 26 -9.78 3.80 -6.22
CA ASP A 26 -10.89 3.43 -5.35
C ASP A 26 -10.53 2.11 -4.67
N VAL A 27 -10.58 2.09 -3.34
CA VAL A 27 -10.17 0.93 -2.53
C VAL A 27 -11.33 0.44 -1.70
N GLU A 28 -11.52 -0.89 -1.67
CA GLU A 28 -12.56 -1.54 -0.86
C GLU A 28 -11.94 -2.64 -0.01
N SER A 29 -12.20 -2.62 1.30
CA SER A 29 -11.81 -3.68 2.24
C SER A 29 -12.49 -3.46 3.59
N ASP A 30 -12.60 -4.54 4.38
CA ASP A 30 -13.03 -4.49 5.77
C ASP A 30 -11.85 -4.25 6.71
N TRP A 31 -10.62 -4.26 6.21
CA TRP A 31 -9.38 -4.02 6.95
C TRP A 31 -9.13 -5.02 8.10
N LYS A 32 -9.71 -6.20 8.00
CA LYS A 32 -9.50 -7.31 8.94
C LYS A 32 -8.64 -8.38 8.31
N VAL A 33 -7.82 -9.05 9.10
CA VAL A 33 -6.99 -10.17 8.61
C VAL A 33 -7.89 -11.20 7.92
N GLY A 34 -7.49 -11.61 6.70
CA GLY A 34 -8.26 -12.53 5.88
C GLY A 34 -9.29 -11.88 4.98
N SER A 35 -9.58 -10.58 5.15
CA SER A 35 -10.52 -9.88 4.28
C SER A 35 -9.89 -9.56 2.93
N PRO A 36 -10.67 -9.63 1.83
CA PRO A 36 -10.16 -9.19 0.54
C PRO A 36 -9.97 -7.68 0.51
N ILE A 37 -9.03 -7.23 -0.31
CA ILE A 37 -8.84 -5.82 -0.62
C ILE A 37 -8.77 -5.68 -2.15
N ARG A 38 -9.42 -4.64 -2.67
CA ARG A 38 -9.45 -4.34 -4.11
C ARG A 38 -9.12 -2.88 -4.35
N TRP A 39 -8.28 -2.66 -5.36
CA TRP A 39 -7.95 -1.32 -5.84
C TRP A 39 -8.47 -1.21 -7.28
N SER A 40 -9.32 -0.23 -7.54
CA SER A 40 -9.88 0.02 -8.86
C SER A 40 -9.50 1.41 -9.35
N GLY A 41 -9.18 1.53 -10.63
CA GLY A 41 -8.82 2.82 -11.19
C GLY A 41 -8.63 2.74 -12.68
N GLU A 42 -8.04 3.82 -13.23
CA GLU A 42 -7.73 3.92 -14.65
C GLU A 42 -6.28 4.36 -14.81
N PHE A 43 -5.55 3.64 -15.68
CA PHE A 43 -4.16 3.94 -15.97
C PHE A 43 -3.96 3.95 -17.48
N LYS A 44 -3.51 5.10 -18.01
CA LYS A 44 -3.30 5.30 -19.45
C LYS A 44 -4.51 4.88 -20.31
N GLY A 45 -5.70 5.25 -19.85
CA GLY A 45 -6.95 4.96 -20.56
C GLY A 45 -7.49 3.55 -20.37
N LYS A 46 -6.82 2.72 -19.57
CA LYS A 46 -7.28 1.35 -19.26
C LYS A 46 -7.76 1.27 -17.83
N ARG A 47 -8.95 0.73 -17.65
CA ARG A 47 -9.47 0.44 -16.31
C ARG A 47 -8.79 -0.81 -15.78
N TYR A 48 -8.48 -0.79 -14.48
CA TYR A 48 -7.88 -1.94 -13.82
C TYR A 48 -8.59 -2.21 -12.49
N GLN A 49 -8.48 -3.44 -12.02
CA GLN A 49 -8.88 -3.83 -10.68
C GLN A 49 -7.81 -4.75 -10.12
N ASP A 50 -7.00 -4.21 -9.22
CA ASP A 50 -6.00 -4.98 -8.49
C ASP A 50 -6.68 -5.65 -7.31
N LYS A 51 -6.12 -6.74 -6.82
CA LYS A 51 -6.68 -7.47 -5.69
C LYS A 51 -5.63 -8.04 -4.77
N GLY A 52 -6.05 -8.37 -3.56
CA GLY A 52 -5.22 -8.98 -2.56
C GLY A 52 -6.01 -9.34 -1.32
N GLU A 53 -5.29 -9.58 -0.23
CA GLU A 53 -5.86 -9.96 1.05
C GLU A 53 -5.11 -9.22 2.16
N ILE A 54 -5.84 -8.86 3.22
CA ILE A 54 -5.24 -8.27 4.41
C ILE A 54 -4.54 -9.38 5.20
N LEU A 55 -3.24 -9.24 5.40
CA LEU A 55 -2.41 -10.24 6.07
C LEU A 55 -2.14 -9.88 7.54
N ILE A 56 -1.91 -8.60 7.82
CA ILE A 56 -1.68 -8.08 9.17
C ILE A 56 -2.48 -6.78 9.31
N SER A 57 -3.20 -6.63 10.40
CA SER A 57 -3.96 -5.42 10.71
C SER A 57 -3.88 -5.12 12.19
N ASN A 58 -2.78 -4.47 12.59
CA ASN A 58 -2.54 -4.04 13.96
C ASN A 58 -2.64 -2.52 14.02
N ARG A 59 -3.73 -2.03 14.58
CA ARG A 59 -4.06 -0.61 14.57
C ARG A 59 -2.90 0.29 15.01
N ALA A 60 -2.57 1.27 14.17
CA ALA A 60 -1.54 2.28 14.39
C ALA A 60 -0.11 1.72 14.54
N THR A 61 0.12 0.46 14.18
CA THR A 61 1.46 -0.16 14.25
C THR A 61 1.87 -0.83 12.95
N GLU A 62 1.02 -1.69 12.39
CA GLU A 62 1.40 -2.44 11.19
C GLU A 62 0.19 -2.81 10.34
N LEU A 63 0.28 -2.55 9.04
CA LEU A 63 -0.71 -2.98 8.06
C LEU A 63 0.03 -3.69 6.92
N SER A 64 -0.34 -4.94 6.67
CA SER A 64 0.26 -5.74 5.59
C SER A 64 -0.83 -6.34 4.72
N MET A 65 -0.60 -6.35 3.42
CA MET A 65 -1.54 -6.89 2.44
C MET A 65 -0.81 -7.49 1.25
N SER A 66 -1.41 -8.51 0.65
CA SER A 66 -0.94 -9.02 -0.64
C SER A 66 -1.53 -8.15 -1.75
N HIS A 67 -0.88 -8.16 -2.92
CA HIS A 67 -1.29 -7.36 -4.07
C HIS A 67 -0.91 -8.04 -5.36
N TRP A 68 -1.85 -8.12 -6.29
CA TRP A 68 -1.64 -8.56 -7.66
C TRP A 68 -2.43 -7.65 -8.61
N SER A 69 -1.85 -7.34 -9.77
CA SER A 69 -2.50 -6.50 -10.78
C SER A 69 -2.58 -7.23 -12.12
N PRO A 70 -3.75 -7.19 -12.79
CA PRO A 70 -3.85 -7.71 -14.16
C PRO A 70 -2.97 -6.93 -15.15
N LEU A 71 -2.60 -5.68 -14.81
CA LEU A 71 -1.69 -4.88 -15.65
C LEU A 71 -0.26 -5.40 -15.64
N SER A 72 0.08 -6.32 -14.72
CA SER A 72 1.42 -6.91 -14.66
C SER A 72 1.69 -7.83 -15.87
N GLY A 73 0.64 -8.28 -16.55
CA GLY A 73 0.76 -9.26 -17.64
C GLY A 73 1.02 -10.68 -17.16
N LYS A 74 1.04 -10.91 -15.86
CA LYS A 74 1.28 -12.22 -15.24
C LYS A 74 -0.01 -12.85 -14.76
N PRO A 75 -0.11 -14.21 -14.75
CA PRO A 75 -1.32 -14.87 -14.29
C PRO A 75 -1.55 -14.65 -12.78
N ASP A 76 -2.81 -14.78 -12.37
CA ASP A 76 -3.21 -14.71 -10.97
C ASP A 76 -2.78 -16.01 -10.26
N ALA A 77 -1.57 -15.97 -9.72
CA ALA A 77 -0.96 -17.11 -9.03
C ALA A 77 -0.14 -16.58 -7.85
N PRO A 78 0.01 -17.36 -6.75
CA PRO A 78 0.69 -16.89 -5.54
C PRO A 78 2.08 -16.31 -5.79
N GLY A 79 2.87 -16.89 -6.68
CA GLY A 79 4.22 -16.40 -7.00
C GLY A 79 4.26 -15.04 -7.69
N ASN A 80 3.12 -14.55 -8.16
CA ASN A 80 3.00 -13.24 -8.83
C ASN A 80 2.38 -12.17 -7.92
N TYR A 81 2.12 -12.50 -6.65
CA TYR A 81 1.67 -11.55 -5.65
C TYR A 81 2.84 -10.94 -4.90
N HIS A 82 2.72 -9.66 -4.59
CA HIS A 82 3.64 -8.98 -3.68
C HIS A 82 2.99 -8.81 -2.32
N VAL A 83 3.80 -8.68 -1.28
CA VAL A 83 3.36 -8.29 0.06
C VAL A 83 3.85 -6.88 0.31
N VAL A 84 2.92 -5.99 0.59
CA VAL A 84 3.22 -4.58 0.93
C VAL A 84 2.93 -4.40 2.40
N THR A 85 3.91 -3.90 3.15
CA THR A 85 3.77 -3.71 4.60
C THR A 85 4.12 -2.28 4.98
N TYR A 86 3.22 -1.66 5.73
CA TYR A 86 3.45 -0.36 6.37
C TYR A 86 3.73 -0.60 7.85
N HIS A 87 4.91 -0.20 8.32
CA HIS A 87 5.26 -0.20 9.74
C HIS A 87 5.21 1.22 10.25
N LEU A 88 4.47 1.44 11.33
CA LEU A 88 4.32 2.76 11.96
C LEU A 88 5.07 2.77 13.29
N GLN A 89 6.09 3.63 13.41
CA GLN A 89 6.89 3.77 14.62
C GLN A 89 6.69 5.17 15.18
N PRO A 90 5.90 5.32 16.27
CA PRO A 90 5.69 6.63 16.88
C PRO A 90 7.01 7.22 17.44
N GLU A 91 7.23 8.50 17.14
CA GLU A 91 8.37 9.27 17.62
C GLU A 91 7.86 10.60 18.17
N GLY A 92 7.36 10.60 19.41
CA GLY A 92 6.70 11.77 19.98
C GLY A 92 5.42 12.11 19.22
N LYS A 93 5.33 13.32 18.67
CA LYS A 93 4.17 13.78 17.88
C LYS A 93 4.26 13.39 16.41
N ARG A 94 5.37 12.79 16.01
CA ARG A 94 5.63 12.36 14.64
C ARG A 94 5.61 10.85 14.56
N THR A 95 5.61 10.32 13.35
CA THR A 95 5.65 8.87 13.11
C THR A 95 6.62 8.57 11.98
N LYS A 96 7.49 7.58 12.22
CA LYS A 96 8.32 7.02 11.17
C LYS A 96 7.50 5.95 10.46
N VAL A 97 7.34 6.08 9.15
CA VAL A 97 6.64 5.09 8.33
C VAL A 97 7.67 4.35 7.49
N ILE A 98 7.71 3.03 7.65
CA ILE A 98 8.58 2.16 6.87
C ILE A 98 7.69 1.29 5.99
N LEU A 99 7.87 1.42 4.66
CA LEU A 99 7.14 0.62 3.70
C LEU A 99 8.08 -0.40 3.09
N THR A 100 7.66 -1.68 3.09
CA THR A 100 8.42 -2.78 2.48
C THR A 100 7.58 -3.49 1.44
N GLN A 101 8.25 -4.07 0.44
CA GLN A 101 7.61 -4.92 -0.57
C GLN A 101 8.44 -6.17 -0.77
N SER A 102 7.79 -7.32 -0.77
CA SER A 102 8.42 -8.62 -1.00
C SER A 102 7.47 -9.51 -1.81
N ASN A 103 7.93 -10.71 -2.18
CA ASN A 103 7.08 -11.68 -2.85
C ASN A 103 6.27 -12.47 -1.81
N LEU A 104 5.01 -12.82 -2.14
CA LEU A 104 4.13 -13.55 -1.24
C LEU A 104 4.72 -14.91 -0.81
N LEU A 105 5.45 -15.58 -1.71
CA LEU A 105 6.11 -16.85 -1.41
C LEU A 105 7.46 -16.68 -0.70
N GLY A 106 7.85 -15.43 -0.43
CA GLY A 106 9.08 -15.09 0.29
C GLY A 106 10.16 -14.52 -0.61
N GLY A 107 10.97 -13.62 -0.04
CA GLY A 107 12.10 -13.01 -0.72
C GLY A 107 11.75 -12.06 -1.85
N VAL A 108 12.68 -11.93 -2.78
CA VAL A 108 12.57 -11.04 -3.96
C VAL A 108 12.91 -11.86 -5.20
N THR A 109 12.02 -11.85 -6.20
CA THR A 109 12.25 -12.58 -7.45
C THR A 109 13.22 -11.81 -8.36
N PRO A 110 13.86 -12.49 -9.37
CA PRO A 110 14.69 -11.80 -10.35
C PRO A 110 13.92 -10.69 -11.09
N ALA A 111 12.64 -10.90 -11.41
CA ALA A 111 11.81 -9.88 -12.05
C ALA A 111 11.63 -8.65 -11.16
N ASP A 112 11.49 -8.85 -9.84
CA ASP A 112 11.38 -7.77 -8.87
C ASP A 112 12.70 -6.99 -8.77
N MET A 113 13.84 -7.70 -8.84
CA MET A 113 15.17 -7.06 -8.83
C MET A 113 15.35 -6.13 -10.02
N GLU A 114 14.90 -6.54 -11.22
CA GLU A 114 14.98 -5.72 -12.41
C GLU A 114 14.14 -4.44 -12.31
N LYS A 115 12.99 -4.52 -11.61
CA LYS A 115 12.06 -3.40 -11.46
C LYS A 115 12.22 -2.64 -10.14
N ARG A 116 13.22 -2.97 -9.35
CA ARG A 116 13.41 -2.40 -8.01
C ARG A 116 13.40 -0.88 -8.00
N ALA A 117 14.14 -0.24 -8.90
CA ALA A 117 14.22 1.21 -8.96
C ALA A 117 12.85 1.85 -9.27
N GLU A 118 12.07 1.20 -10.16
CA GLU A 118 10.72 1.66 -10.50
C GLU A 118 9.78 1.52 -9.30
N TYR A 119 9.82 0.39 -8.58
CA TYR A 119 9.02 0.17 -7.38
C TYR A 119 9.37 1.18 -6.28
N GLU A 120 10.65 1.40 -6.03
CA GLU A 120 11.10 2.37 -5.02
C GLU A 120 10.63 3.78 -5.36
N LYS A 121 10.68 4.17 -6.62
CA LYS A 121 10.19 5.47 -7.09
C LYS A 121 8.69 5.61 -6.86
N ASN A 122 7.92 4.59 -7.23
CA ASN A 122 6.46 4.61 -7.07
C ASN A 122 6.06 4.68 -5.59
N TRP A 123 6.70 3.89 -4.74
CA TRP A 123 6.40 3.90 -3.31
C TRP A 123 6.86 5.20 -2.64
N ALA A 124 7.97 5.78 -3.08
CA ALA A 124 8.40 7.08 -2.59
C ALA A 124 7.36 8.16 -2.89
N MET A 125 6.73 8.13 -4.07
CA MET A 125 5.66 9.04 -4.43
C MET A 125 4.43 8.83 -3.55
N VAL A 126 4.05 7.58 -3.28
CA VAL A 126 2.93 7.26 -2.40
C VAL A 126 3.17 7.80 -1.00
N LEU A 127 4.35 7.57 -0.44
CA LEU A 127 4.71 8.05 0.90
C LEU A 127 4.75 9.57 0.96
N GLU A 128 5.27 10.23 -0.08
CA GLU A 128 5.27 11.68 -0.15
C GLU A 128 3.85 12.25 -0.19
N ASN A 129 2.98 11.66 -0.99
CA ASN A 129 1.58 12.07 -1.07
C ASN A 129 0.84 11.82 0.24
N LEU A 130 1.10 10.69 0.88
CA LEU A 130 0.53 10.36 2.18
C LEU A 130 0.95 11.39 3.24
N ASP A 131 2.22 11.77 3.24
CA ASP A 131 2.74 12.78 4.16
C ASP A 131 2.00 14.12 3.97
N LYS A 132 1.74 14.53 2.74
CA LYS A 132 0.99 15.75 2.43
C LYS A 132 -0.45 15.67 2.95
N VAL A 133 -1.09 14.52 2.80
CA VAL A 133 -2.49 14.33 3.25
C VAL A 133 -2.60 14.41 4.77
N VAL A 134 -1.72 13.73 5.51
CA VAL A 134 -1.78 13.71 6.97
C VAL A 134 -1.17 14.96 7.61
N GLY A 135 -0.13 15.51 7.01
CA GLY A 135 0.54 16.71 7.52
C GLY A 135 -0.28 17.98 7.35
N SER A 136 -1.12 18.05 6.31
CA SER A 136 -1.95 19.23 6.04
C SER A 136 -3.07 19.42 7.05
N LYS A 137 -3.31 18.46 7.93
CA LYS A 137 -4.31 18.52 8.99
C LYS A 137 -3.78 19.01 10.32
N SER A 138 -2.50 19.27 10.40
CA SER A 138 -1.85 19.75 11.62
C SER A 138 -1.99 21.25 11.79
#